data_88567fe334600ad3b7762837267a27d9
#
_entry.id   88567fe334600ad3b7762837267a27d9
#
_cell.length_a   1.000
_cell.length_b   1.000
_cell.length_c   1.000
_cell.angle_alpha   90.00
_cell.angle_beta   90.00
_cell.angle_gamma   90.00
#
_symmetry.space_group_name_H-M   'P 1'
#
loop_
_entity.id
_entity.type
_entity.pdbx_description
1 polymer ?
#
loop_
_entity_poly.entity_id
_entity_poly.type
_entity_poly.pdbx_seq_one_letter_code
_entity_poly.pdbx_strand_id
1 'polypeptide(L)'
;LDSMYRANRGCKGIGRLLWLKCFASVEIESFYKSVDGTTKKRHFAFTPDGITDLPETSIEEKCIGTKVTLKSPMNAYKKAISKYGQETIAKSLFEHCLWFFLREGSCPDIKIIDGCNVTNLSKIYDNYLYDNDNNHVSFQIAGETFDILHVRLQKSESNNLISYCAGNRIVKNEKIKEVVGLYDSAIETQNVSFYYKCFVTSSYFDEHVAPDRYAFLIPDKLEQDAQIDGLEQIYFDDIRNNVMDKVKEFLSPY
;
A
#
# COMPACT_ATOMS: atom_id res chain seq x y z
N LEU A 1 18.61 -9.82 13.66
CA LEU A 1 17.82 -8.57 13.62
C LEU A 1 16.82 -8.55 12.43
N ASP A 2 17.25 -8.91 11.23
CA ASP A 2 16.41 -8.86 10.02
C ASP A 2 15.28 -9.91 10.02
N SER A 3 15.51 -11.09 10.60
CA SER A 3 14.49 -12.15 10.71
C SER A 3 13.38 -11.81 11.71
N MET A 4 13.71 -11.20 12.84
CA MET A 4 12.72 -10.72 13.82
C MET A 4 11.92 -9.54 13.28
N TYR A 5 12.58 -8.61 12.57
CA TYR A 5 11.91 -7.48 11.93
C TYR A 5 10.89 -7.94 10.87
N ARG A 6 11.22 -8.99 10.11
CA ARG A 6 10.32 -9.57 9.11
C ARG A 6 9.19 -10.39 9.73
N ALA A 7 9.49 -11.13 10.80
CA ALA A 7 8.49 -11.92 11.52
C ALA A 7 7.41 -11.01 12.13
N ASN A 8 7.84 -9.94 12.82
CA ASN A 8 6.92 -8.98 13.44
C ASN A 8 6.06 -8.19 12.43
N ARG A 9 6.47 -8.16 11.15
CA ARG A 9 5.70 -7.53 10.07
C ARG A 9 4.94 -8.52 9.19
N GLY A 10 4.89 -9.79 9.54
CA GLY A 10 4.15 -10.83 8.81
C GLY A 10 4.59 -10.98 7.34
N CYS A 11 5.88 -10.78 7.05
CA CYS A 11 6.41 -10.94 5.69
C CYS A 11 6.46 -12.42 5.32
N LYS A 12 5.54 -12.89 4.48
CA LYS A 12 5.45 -14.30 4.06
C LYS A 12 6.32 -14.67 2.86
N GLY A 13 6.89 -13.67 2.16
CA GLY A 13 7.71 -13.90 0.97
C GLY A 13 6.96 -14.38 -0.28
N ILE A 14 5.64 -14.54 -0.23
CA ILE A 14 4.79 -15.02 -1.33
C ILE A 14 4.86 -14.10 -2.56
N GLY A 15 5.01 -12.78 -2.36
CA GLY A 15 5.09 -11.81 -3.45
C GLY A 15 6.18 -12.13 -4.49
N ARG A 16 7.26 -12.77 -4.07
CA ARG A 16 8.35 -13.20 -4.98
C ARG A 16 7.91 -14.28 -5.97
N LEU A 17 6.94 -15.10 -5.62
CA LEU A 17 6.41 -16.16 -6.50
C LEU A 17 5.58 -15.57 -7.65
N LEU A 18 5.02 -14.36 -7.47
CA LEU A 18 4.28 -13.67 -8.52
C LEU A 18 5.18 -13.27 -9.70
N TRP A 19 6.49 -13.09 -9.47
CA TRP A 19 7.43 -12.79 -10.54
C TRP A 19 7.44 -13.89 -11.59
N LEU A 20 7.49 -15.16 -11.17
CA LEU A 20 7.49 -16.31 -12.07
C LEU A 20 6.15 -16.57 -12.75
N LYS A 21 5.05 -15.96 -12.26
CA LYS A 21 3.78 -15.97 -12.97
C LYS A 21 3.83 -15.11 -14.23
N CYS A 22 4.58 -14.02 -14.19
CA CYS A 22 4.62 -13.00 -15.25
C CYS A 22 5.88 -13.08 -16.12
N PHE A 23 6.98 -13.62 -15.60
CA PHE A 23 8.30 -13.66 -16.25
C PHE A 23 8.91 -15.06 -16.17
N ALA A 24 9.66 -15.44 -17.19
CA ALA A 24 10.28 -16.77 -17.25
C ALA A 24 11.43 -16.93 -16.26
N SER A 25 12.14 -15.85 -15.94
CA SER A 25 13.24 -15.87 -14.97
C SER A 25 13.41 -14.51 -14.27
N VAL A 26 13.98 -14.57 -13.10
CA VAL A 26 14.33 -13.39 -12.28
C VAL A 26 15.77 -13.50 -11.85
N GLU A 27 16.56 -12.48 -12.13
CA GLU A 27 17.91 -12.36 -11.61
C GLU A 27 17.95 -11.37 -10.45
N ILE A 28 18.65 -11.73 -9.39
CA ILE A 28 18.78 -10.92 -8.18
C ILE A 28 20.27 -10.72 -7.89
N GLU A 29 20.69 -9.47 -7.84
CA GLU A 29 21.99 -9.04 -7.36
C GLU A 29 21.78 -8.25 -6.07
N SER A 30 22.36 -8.71 -4.98
CA SER A 30 22.25 -8.05 -3.67
C SER A 30 23.61 -7.68 -3.13
N PHE A 31 23.76 -6.43 -2.73
CA PHE A 31 24.93 -5.86 -2.08
C PHE A 31 24.59 -5.57 -0.63
N TYR A 32 25.33 -6.16 0.30
CA TYR A 32 25.02 -6.07 1.73
C TYR A 32 26.30 -6.07 2.58
N LYS A 33 26.19 -5.51 3.78
CA LYS A 33 27.26 -5.63 4.77
C LYS A 33 27.18 -6.95 5.50
N SER A 34 28.26 -7.68 5.49
CA SER A 34 28.45 -8.87 6.31
C SER A 34 28.69 -8.49 7.79
N VAL A 35 28.62 -9.49 8.69
CA VAL A 35 28.85 -9.31 10.12
C VAL A 35 30.25 -8.77 10.42
N ASP A 36 31.24 -9.12 9.60
CA ASP A 36 32.63 -8.66 9.67
C ASP A 36 32.83 -7.22 9.14
N GLY A 37 31.77 -6.55 8.69
CA GLY A 37 31.81 -5.20 8.14
C GLY A 37 32.21 -5.12 6.67
N THR A 38 32.58 -6.24 6.03
CA THR A 38 32.89 -6.26 4.59
C THR A 38 31.62 -6.16 3.74
N THR A 39 31.72 -5.52 2.57
CA THR A 39 30.62 -5.52 1.60
C THR A 39 30.72 -6.79 0.76
N LYS A 40 29.61 -7.51 0.69
CA LYS A 40 29.50 -8.73 -0.11
C LYS A 40 28.46 -8.56 -1.21
N LYS A 41 28.71 -9.21 -2.34
CA LYS A 41 27.77 -9.37 -3.44
C LYS A 41 27.27 -10.81 -3.47
N ARG A 42 25.97 -10.98 -3.53
CA ARG A 42 25.32 -12.25 -3.83
C ARG A 42 24.54 -12.11 -5.13
N HIS A 43 24.70 -13.09 -6.03
CA HIS A 43 23.98 -13.14 -7.30
C HIS A 43 23.34 -14.50 -7.48
N PHE A 44 22.05 -14.53 -7.77
CA PHE A 44 21.35 -15.77 -8.07
C PHE A 44 20.22 -15.55 -9.08
N ALA A 45 19.88 -16.61 -9.81
CA ALA A 45 18.73 -16.65 -10.69
C ALA A 45 17.61 -17.50 -10.06
N PHE A 46 16.38 -17.04 -10.24
CA PHE A 46 15.19 -17.71 -9.78
C PHE A 46 14.29 -18.04 -10.98
N THR A 47 14.02 -19.33 -11.17
CA THR A 47 13.22 -19.89 -12.27
C THR A 47 12.18 -20.86 -11.71
N PRO A 48 11.20 -21.33 -12.51
CA PRO A 48 10.30 -22.39 -12.09
C PRO A 48 11.00 -23.67 -11.63
N ASP A 49 12.19 -23.95 -12.16
CA ASP A 49 12.98 -25.15 -11.85
C ASP A 49 13.79 -25.01 -10.54
N GLY A 50 13.85 -23.80 -9.97
CA GLY A 50 14.54 -23.55 -8.71
C GLY A 50 15.45 -22.32 -8.73
N ILE A 51 16.37 -22.31 -7.77
CA ILE A 51 17.34 -21.23 -7.58
C ILE A 51 18.73 -21.71 -8.02
N THR A 52 19.35 -20.97 -8.93
CA THR A 52 20.76 -21.14 -9.26
C THR A 52 21.54 -20.04 -8.54
N ASP A 53 22.29 -20.43 -7.51
CA ASP A 53 23.07 -19.52 -6.67
C ASP A 53 24.54 -19.54 -7.12
N LEU A 54 25.14 -18.35 -7.20
CA LEU A 54 26.57 -18.19 -7.44
C LEU A 54 27.28 -17.91 -6.11
N PRO A 55 28.55 -18.28 -5.96
CA PRO A 55 29.32 -18.00 -4.76
C PRO A 55 29.30 -16.51 -4.41
N GLU A 56 29.20 -16.22 -3.11
CA GLU A 56 29.33 -14.85 -2.62
C GLU A 56 30.73 -14.32 -2.90
N THR A 57 30.81 -13.07 -3.33
CA THR A 57 32.08 -12.39 -3.58
C THR A 57 32.20 -11.15 -2.71
N SER A 58 33.37 -10.91 -2.15
CA SER A 58 33.69 -9.64 -1.49
C SER A 58 33.98 -8.57 -2.54
N ILE A 59 33.46 -7.37 -2.32
CA ILE A 59 33.65 -6.24 -3.24
C ILE A 59 34.06 -4.99 -2.48
N GLU A 60 34.75 -4.09 -3.15
CA GLU A 60 35.17 -2.80 -2.58
C GLU A 60 34.12 -1.72 -2.65
N GLU A 61 33.01 -1.96 -3.37
CA GLU A 61 31.91 -1.01 -3.50
C GLU A 61 31.19 -0.79 -2.15
N LYS A 62 30.92 0.49 -1.85
CA LYS A 62 30.25 0.90 -0.62
C LYS A 62 28.70 0.95 -0.75
N CYS A 63 28.16 0.67 -1.93
CA CYS A 63 26.72 0.70 -2.16
C CYS A 63 26.03 -0.54 -1.58
N ILE A 64 24.99 -0.31 -0.76
CA ILE A 64 24.11 -1.38 -0.27
C ILE A 64 22.80 -1.26 -1.03
N GLY A 65 22.31 -2.39 -1.53
CA GLY A 65 21.06 -2.41 -2.28
C GLY A 65 20.77 -3.75 -2.93
N THR A 66 19.62 -3.87 -3.54
CA THR A 66 19.23 -5.06 -4.28
C THR A 66 18.69 -4.65 -5.64
N LYS A 67 19.24 -5.26 -6.69
CA LYS A 67 18.75 -5.16 -8.06
C LYS A 67 17.98 -6.43 -8.40
N VAL A 68 16.74 -6.27 -8.85
CA VAL A 68 15.89 -7.36 -9.36
C VAL A 68 15.67 -7.13 -10.84
N THR A 69 16.06 -8.10 -11.66
CA THR A 69 15.88 -8.05 -13.12
C THR A 69 14.88 -9.12 -13.53
N LEU A 70 13.72 -8.68 -14.04
CA LEU A 70 12.65 -9.56 -14.54
C LEU A 70 12.87 -9.78 -16.02
N LYS A 71 13.05 -11.03 -16.45
CA LYS A 71 13.42 -11.38 -17.84
C LYS A 71 12.33 -12.20 -18.54
N SER A 72 12.21 -11.97 -19.82
CA SER A 72 11.33 -12.73 -20.69
C SER A 72 9.88 -12.78 -20.21
N PRO A 73 9.11 -11.68 -20.39
CA PRO A 73 7.70 -11.65 -20.02
C PRO A 73 6.94 -12.81 -20.69
N MET A 74 6.09 -13.49 -19.91
CA MET A 74 5.22 -14.56 -20.44
C MET A 74 4.22 -14.01 -21.46
N ASN A 75 3.86 -14.81 -22.46
CA ASN A 75 3.02 -14.37 -23.59
C ASN A 75 1.70 -13.74 -23.15
N ALA A 76 1.07 -14.26 -22.10
CA ALA A 76 -0.17 -13.72 -21.56
C ALA A 76 -0.04 -12.25 -21.07
N TYR A 77 1.16 -11.85 -20.66
CA TYR A 77 1.41 -10.52 -20.08
C TYR A 77 2.12 -9.54 -21.03
N LYS A 78 2.72 -10.03 -22.14
CA LYS A 78 3.42 -9.17 -23.12
C LYS A 78 2.55 -8.04 -23.62
N LYS A 79 1.30 -8.34 -24.02
CA LYS A 79 0.36 -7.32 -24.52
C LYS A 79 -0.01 -6.29 -23.46
N ALA A 80 -0.15 -6.72 -22.21
CA ALA A 80 -0.45 -5.81 -21.11
C ALA A 80 0.73 -4.88 -20.81
N ILE A 81 1.95 -5.39 -20.76
CA ILE A 81 3.17 -4.61 -20.52
C ILE A 81 3.37 -3.55 -21.61
N SER A 82 3.17 -3.91 -22.89
CA SER A 82 3.33 -2.98 -24.02
C SER A 82 2.22 -1.94 -24.15
N LYS A 83 1.08 -2.16 -23.48
CA LYS A 83 -0.08 -1.24 -23.54
C LYS A 83 0.08 0.00 -22.67
N TYR A 84 0.82 -0.12 -21.58
CA TYR A 84 0.95 0.94 -20.59
C TYR A 84 2.23 1.73 -20.80
N GLY A 85 2.11 3.03 -21.06
CA GLY A 85 3.23 3.96 -21.08
C GLY A 85 3.75 4.27 -19.66
N GLN A 86 4.94 4.83 -19.61
CA GLN A 86 5.62 5.20 -18.35
C GLN A 86 4.74 6.05 -17.43
N GLU A 87 4.02 7.02 -17.98
CA GLU A 87 3.15 7.91 -17.22
C GLU A 87 2.00 7.16 -16.52
N THR A 88 1.34 6.23 -17.23
CA THR A 88 0.27 5.41 -16.66
C THR A 88 0.79 4.52 -15.55
N ILE A 89 1.97 3.91 -15.74
CA ILE A 89 2.64 3.09 -14.71
C ILE A 89 2.97 3.95 -13.49
N ALA A 90 3.50 5.16 -13.72
CA ALA A 90 3.87 6.09 -12.65
C ALA A 90 2.65 6.52 -11.82
N LYS A 91 1.54 6.85 -12.46
CA LYS A 91 0.28 7.20 -11.79
C LYS A 91 -0.28 6.04 -10.97
N SER A 92 -0.37 4.85 -11.57
CA SER A 92 -0.86 3.65 -10.87
C SER A 92 0.02 3.28 -9.68
N LEU A 93 1.35 3.37 -9.83
CA LEU A 93 2.28 3.11 -8.74
C LEU A 93 2.19 4.18 -7.65
N PHE A 94 2.05 5.45 -8.02
CA PHE A 94 1.85 6.54 -7.09
C PHE A 94 0.59 6.32 -6.23
N GLU A 95 -0.57 6.02 -6.85
CA GLU A 95 -1.80 5.76 -6.10
C GLU A 95 -1.68 4.53 -5.18
N HIS A 96 -0.99 3.49 -5.64
CA HIS A 96 -0.72 2.31 -4.81
C HIS A 96 0.18 2.64 -3.61
N CYS A 97 1.12 3.56 -3.78
CA CYS A 97 2.06 4.00 -2.75
C CYS A 97 1.60 5.24 -1.99
N LEU A 98 0.43 5.80 -2.30
CA LEU A 98 -0.04 7.08 -1.75
C LEU A 98 0.03 7.13 -0.22
N TRP A 99 -0.36 6.05 0.45
CA TRP A 99 -0.27 5.95 1.90
C TRP A 99 1.15 6.17 2.45
N PHE A 100 2.20 5.73 1.72
CA PHE A 100 3.59 5.96 2.12
C PHE A 100 4.03 7.42 2.02
N PHE A 101 3.40 8.19 1.13
CA PHE A 101 3.66 9.63 1.01
C PHE A 101 2.94 10.46 2.08
N LEU A 102 1.79 9.98 2.53
CA LEU A 102 0.90 10.72 3.44
C LEU A 102 1.24 10.50 4.93
N ARG A 103 1.74 9.32 5.28
CA ARG A 103 2.07 8.98 6.67
C ARG A 103 3.30 9.74 7.15
N GLU A 104 3.40 9.95 8.45
CA GLU A 104 4.61 10.45 9.08
C GLU A 104 5.80 9.52 8.88
N GLY A 105 6.97 10.08 8.62
CA GLY A 105 8.22 9.34 8.40
C GLY A 105 8.86 9.61 7.05
N SER A 106 9.96 8.93 6.74
CA SER A 106 10.66 9.06 5.48
C SER A 106 9.94 8.28 4.37
N CYS A 107 9.41 8.97 3.37
CA CYS A 107 9.00 8.35 2.13
C CYS A 107 10.22 7.93 1.32
N PRO A 108 10.26 6.71 0.75
CA PRO A 108 11.33 6.32 -0.14
C PRO A 108 11.30 7.17 -1.43
N ASP A 109 12.48 7.51 -1.97
CA ASP A 109 12.58 8.14 -3.30
C ASP A 109 12.30 7.07 -4.36
N ILE A 110 11.16 7.20 -5.03
CA ILE A 110 10.68 6.25 -6.05
C ILE A 110 10.77 6.90 -7.42
N LYS A 111 11.57 6.29 -8.30
CA LYS A 111 11.75 6.74 -9.69
C LYS A 111 11.40 5.64 -10.67
N ILE A 112 10.74 6.01 -11.75
CA ILE A 112 10.53 5.16 -12.92
C ILE A 112 11.43 5.70 -14.02
N ILE A 113 12.24 4.81 -14.59
CA ILE A 113 13.21 5.16 -15.63
C ILE A 113 12.90 4.31 -16.86
N ASP A 114 12.68 4.97 -18.00
CA ASP A 114 12.48 4.34 -19.30
C ASP A 114 13.39 5.04 -20.34
N GLY A 115 14.51 4.40 -20.67
CA GLY A 115 15.56 5.01 -21.46
C GLY A 115 16.10 6.29 -20.80
N CYS A 116 15.94 7.42 -21.47
CA CYS A 116 16.35 8.73 -20.95
C CYS A 116 15.27 9.43 -20.12
N ASN A 117 14.06 8.89 -20.09
CA ASN A 117 12.95 9.49 -19.37
C ASN A 117 12.95 9.06 -17.90
N VAL A 118 12.90 10.02 -16.99
CA VAL A 118 12.86 9.77 -15.54
C VAL A 118 11.63 10.44 -14.95
N THR A 119 10.75 9.66 -14.36
CA THR A 119 9.60 10.15 -13.60
C THR A 119 9.81 9.88 -12.12
N ASN A 120 9.82 10.95 -11.31
CA ASN A 120 9.89 10.85 -9.85
C ASN A 120 8.48 10.92 -9.26
N LEU A 121 8.10 9.93 -8.44
CA LEU A 121 6.78 9.88 -7.83
C LEU A 121 6.53 11.02 -6.83
N SER A 122 7.57 11.55 -6.18
CA SER A 122 7.42 12.71 -5.29
C SER A 122 6.92 13.95 -6.03
N LYS A 123 7.35 14.15 -7.30
CA LYS A 123 6.85 15.25 -8.14
C LYS A 123 5.38 15.04 -8.56
N ILE A 124 4.96 13.78 -8.68
CA ILE A 124 3.55 13.47 -8.93
C ILE A 124 2.73 13.83 -7.70
N TYR A 125 3.21 13.49 -6.50
CA TYR A 125 2.57 13.81 -5.23
C TYR A 125 2.25 15.31 -5.12
N ASP A 126 3.23 16.18 -5.36
CA ASP A 126 3.07 17.65 -5.29
C ASP A 126 1.99 18.18 -6.25
N ASN A 127 1.80 17.50 -7.39
CA ASN A 127 0.82 17.90 -8.42
C ASN A 127 -0.55 17.26 -8.26
N TYR A 128 -0.67 16.23 -7.42
CA TYR A 128 -1.92 15.47 -7.24
C TYR A 128 -2.71 15.90 -6.02
N LEU A 129 -2.05 16.39 -4.98
CA LEU A 129 -2.74 16.93 -3.81
C LEU A 129 -3.46 18.22 -4.16
N TYR A 130 -4.70 18.32 -3.71
CA TYR A 130 -5.47 19.57 -3.84
C TYR A 130 -5.02 20.61 -2.82
N ASP A 131 -4.72 20.17 -1.59
CA ASP A 131 -4.19 20.94 -0.47
C ASP A 131 -3.18 20.13 0.32
N ASN A 132 -2.20 20.82 0.92
CA ASN A 132 -1.30 20.23 1.91
C ASN A 132 -1.94 20.12 3.31
N ASP A 133 -3.17 20.60 3.49
CA ASP A 133 -3.91 20.48 4.74
C ASP A 133 -4.52 19.09 4.85
N ASN A 134 -3.72 18.16 5.36
CA ASN A 134 -4.20 16.84 5.74
C ASN A 134 -5.12 16.99 6.96
N ASN A 135 -6.41 16.76 6.76
CA ASN A 135 -7.37 16.80 7.84
C ASN A 135 -7.36 15.47 8.59
N HIS A 136 -6.78 15.50 9.78
CA HIS A 136 -6.78 14.40 10.72
C HIS A 136 -7.94 14.53 11.69
N VAL A 137 -8.74 13.49 11.82
CA VAL A 137 -9.76 13.35 12.86
C VAL A 137 -9.65 11.97 13.48
N SER A 138 -10.11 11.82 14.72
CA SER A 138 -10.15 10.52 15.40
C SER A 138 -11.48 10.29 16.07
N PHE A 139 -11.79 9.02 16.35
CA PHE A 139 -12.91 8.59 17.15
C PHE A 139 -12.53 7.38 18.01
N GLN A 140 -13.36 7.05 19.01
CA GLN A 140 -13.12 5.92 19.89
C GLN A 140 -14.31 4.97 19.90
N ILE A 141 -14.02 3.66 19.95
CA ILE A 141 -14.99 2.60 20.21
C ILE A 141 -14.37 1.67 21.24
N ALA A 142 -15.09 1.41 22.34
CA ALA A 142 -14.66 0.50 23.41
C ALA A 142 -13.21 0.79 23.92
N GLY A 143 -12.83 2.06 24.01
CA GLY A 143 -11.50 2.48 24.44
C GLY A 143 -10.40 2.46 23.38
N GLU A 144 -10.65 1.86 22.22
CA GLU A 144 -9.72 1.85 21.08
C GLU A 144 -9.86 3.11 20.24
N THR A 145 -8.73 3.69 19.82
CA THR A 145 -8.69 4.90 18.99
C THR A 145 -8.51 4.54 17.52
N PHE A 146 -9.32 5.16 16.68
CA PHE A 146 -9.26 5.08 15.23
C PHE A 146 -8.97 6.45 14.65
N ASP A 147 -7.88 6.56 13.91
CA ASP A 147 -7.43 7.79 13.26
C ASP A 147 -7.84 7.79 11.79
N ILE A 148 -8.37 8.91 11.33
CA ILE A 148 -8.79 9.13 9.96
C ILE A 148 -7.97 10.26 9.36
N LEU A 149 -7.40 10.00 8.17
CA LEU A 149 -6.77 11.01 7.33
C LEU A 149 -7.64 11.22 6.09
N HIS A 150 -8.21 12.42 5.96
CA HIS A 150 -8.95 12.84 4.78
C HIS A 150 -8.02 13.50 3.77
N VAL A 151 -8.10 13.07 2.51
CA VAL A 151 -7.23 13.54 1.42
C VAL A 151 -8.05 13.92 0.20
N ARG A 152 -7.77 15.10 -0.37
CA ARG A 152 -8.33 15.56 -1.64
C ARG A 152 -7.26 15.49 -2.72
N LEU A 153 -7.58 14.86 -3.83
CA LEU A 153 -6.70 14.71 -4.98
C LEU A 153 -7.27 15.44 -6.19
N GLN A 154 -6.46 16.21 -6.90
CA GLN A 154 -6.88 16.86 -8.15
C GLN A 154 -7.18 15.84 -9.24
N LYS A 155 -6.48 14.69 -9.23
CA LYS A 155 -6.62 13.62 -10.20
C LYS A 155 -6.52 12.28 -9.48
N SER A 156 -7.25 11.28 -9.95
CA SER A 156 -7.15 9.90 -9.49
C SER A 156 -7.48 8.94 -10.64
N GLU A 157 -6.75 7.83 -10.70
CA GLU A 157 -7.03 6.70 -11.61
C GLU A 157 -8.11 5.77 -11.02
N SER A 158 -8.37 5.90 -9.72
CA SER A 158 -9.38 5.14 -8.99
C SER A 158 -10.45 6.06 -8.41
N ASN A 159 -11.64 5.51 -8.19
CA ASN A 159 -12.77 6.22 -7.59
C ASN A 159 -12.47 6.69 -6.17
N ASN A 160 -13.41 7.43 -5.57
CA ASN A 160 -13.36 7.83 -4.17
C ASN A 160 -13.35 6.57 -3.28
N LEU A 161 -12.40 6.47 -2.34
CA LEU A 161 -12.17 5.27 -1.55
C LEU A 161 -11.96 5.58 -0.07
N ILE A 162 -12.45 4.68 0.77
CA ILE A 162 -12.06 4.54 2.17
C ILE A 162 -11.11 3.36 2.24
N SER A 163 -9.91 3.57 2.78
CA SER A 163 -8.85 2.59 2.88
C SER A 163 -8.57 2.28 4.34
N TYR A 164 -8.83 1.06 4.78
CA TYR A 164 -8.51 0.58 6.12
C TYR A 164 -7.10 -0.01 6.11
N CYS A 165 -6.23 0.50 6.98
CA CYS A 165 -4.80 0.23 6.97
C CYS A 165 -4.35 -0.49 8.24
N ALA A 166 -3.47 -1.48 8.09
CA ALA A 166 -2.76 -2.13 9.18
C ALA A 166 -1.30 -2.37 8.81
N GLY A 167 -0.39 -2.24 9.77
CA GLY A 167 1.04 -2.48 9.61
C GLY A 167 1.64 -1.72 8.42
N ASN A 168 1.24 -0.47 8.24
CA ASN A 168 1.65 0.41 7.15
C ASN A 168 1.19 -0.03 5.74
N ARG A 169 0.10 -0.81 5.64
CA ARG A 169 -0.47 -1.27 4.36
C ARG A 169 -1.97 -1.07 4.33
N ILE A 170 -2.48 -0.83 3.15
CA ILE A 170 -3.92 -0.93 2.90
C ILE A 170 -4.30 -2.41 2.91
N VAL A 171 -5.26 -2.76 3.76
CA VAL A 171 -5.80 -4.12 3.91
C VAL A 171 -7.13 -4.26 3.18
N LYS A 172 -8.01 -3.26 3.34
CA LYS A 172 -9.35 -3.27 2.75
C LYS A 172 -9.67 -1.90 2.15
N ASN A 173 -10.28 -1.89 0.98
CA ASN A 173 -10.83 -0.68 0.36
C ASN A 173 -12.35 -0.81 0.24
N GLU A 174 -13.05 0.29 0.50
CA GLU A 174 -14.48 0.42 0.26
C GLU A 174 -14.72 1.65 -0.63
N LYS A 175 -15.58 1.50 -1.63
CA LYS A 175 -15.99 2.64 -2.46
C LYS A 175 -16.92 3.54 -1.67
N ILE A 176 -16.69 4.84 -1.76
CA ILE A 176 -17.52 5.80 -1.04
C ILE A 176 -18.98 5.77 -1.52
N LYS A 177 -19.21 5.37 -2.78
CA LYS A 177 -20.54 5.15 -3.34
C LYS A 177 -21.38 4.14 -2.57
N GLU A 178 -20.76 3.00 -2.22
CA GLU A 178 -21.44 1.92 -1.48
C GLU A 178 -21.91 2.40 -0.11
N VAL A 179 -21.27 3.44 0.36
CA VAL A 179 -21.38 3.96 1.70
C VAL A 179 -22.19 5.26 1.78
N VAL A 180 -22.04 6.22 0.89
CA VAL A 180 -22.67 7.55 0.92
C VAL A 180 -23.59 7.81 -0.28
N GLY A 181 -23.62 6.93 -1.26
CA GLY A 181 -24.65 6.91 -2.32
C GLY A 181 -24.43 7.82 -3.53
N LEU A 182 -23.43 8.69 -3.59
CA LEU A 182 -23.42 9.73 -4.62
C LEU A 182 -22.07 9.97 -5.35
N TYR A 183 -20.96 9.35 -4.95
CA TYR A 183 -19.65 9.82 -5.40
C TYR A 183 -18.82 8.75 -6.16
N ASP A 184 -19.27 8.40 -7.37
CA ASP A 184 -18.52 7.50 -8.28
C ASP A 184 -17.48 8.22 -9.15
N SER A 185 -17.60 9.55 -9.25
CA SER A 185 -16.76 10.42 -10.06
C SER A 185 -16.07 11.45 -9.17
N ALA A 186 -15.39 12.41 -9.76
CA ALA A 186 -14.92 13.57 -9.04
C ALA A 186 -16.09 14.26 -8.31
N ILE A 187 -15.84 14.71 -7.09
CA ILE A 187 -16.78 15.53 -6.34
C ILE A 187 -16.68 16.95 -6.90
N GLU A 188 -17.76 17.42 -7.49
CA GLU A 188 -17.80 18.72 -8.15
C GLU A 188 -18.65 19.70 -7.34
N THR A 189 -18.09 20.87 -7.05
CA THR A 189 -18.78 22.01 -6.50
C THR A 189 -18.66 23.20 -7.46
N GLN A 190 -19.27 24.33 -7.15
CA GLN A 190 -19.17 25.52 -8.01
C GLN A 190 -17.74 25.98 -8.29
N ASN A 191 -16.80 25.71 -7.37
CA ASN A 191 -15.44 26.24 -7.42
C ASN A 191 -14.34 25.16 -7.44
N VAL A 192 -14.68 23.90 -7.16
CA VAL A 192 -13.69 22.85 -6.87
C VAL A 192 -14.14 21.52 -7.44
N SER A 193 -13.20 20.79 -8.08
CA SER A 193 -13.39 19.40 -8.47
C SER A 193 -12.24 18.58 -7.92
N PHE A 194 -12.54 17.51 -7.17
CA PHE A 194 -11.52 16.65 -6.57
C PHE A 194 -11.99 15.21 -6.42
N TYR A 195 -11.03 14.30 -6.30
CA TYR A 195 -11.24 12.94 -5.85
C TYR A 195 -10.93 12.83 -4.36
N TYR A 196 -11.71 12.03 -3.66
CA TYR A 196 -11.56 11.88 -2.23
C TYR A 196 -10.96 10.52 -1.86
N LYS A 197 -9.97 10.52 -0.96
CA LYS A 197 -9.42 9.34 -0.33
C LYS A 197 -9.48 9.51 1.19
N CYS A 198 -9.78 8.41 1.86
CA CYS A 198 -9.80 8.34 3.31
C CYS A 198 -8.92 7.18 3.76
N PHE A 199 -8.01 7.42 4.70
CA PHE A 199 -7.18 6.38 5.30
C PHE A 199 -7.52 6.25 6.77
N VAL A 200 -7.89 5.04 7.19
CA VAL A 200 -8.25 4.73 8.56
C VAL A 200 -7.18 3.82 9.15
N THR A 201 -6.61 4.22 10.29
CA THR A 201 -5.57 3.49 11.01
C THR A 201 -5.94 3.31 12.47
N SER A 202 -5.46 2.25 13.09
CA SER A 202 -5.62 1.97 14.51
C SER A 202 -4.61 0.91 14.95
N SER A 203 -4.15 0.96 16.21
CA SER A 203 -3.45 -0.18 16.85
C SER A 203 -4.33 -1.43 16.85
N TYR A 204 -5.63 -1.27 17.02
CA TYR A 204 -6.59 -2.36 16.95
C TYR A 204 -6.55 -3.09 15.60
N PHE A 205 -6.43 -2.37 14.49
CA PHE A 205 -6.26 -2.97 13.17
C PHE A 205 -4.96 -3.76 13.03
N ASP A 206 -3.87 -3.26 13.60
CA ASP A 206 -2.56 -3.92 13.55
C ASP A 206 -2.58 -5.28 14.27
N GLU A 207 -3.34 -5.38 15.35
CA GLU A 207 -3.49 -6.59 16.15
C GLU A 207 -4.49 -7.60 15.54
N HIS A 208 -5.50 -7.10 14.82
CA HIS A 208 -6.60 -7.91 14.27
C HIS A 208 -6.54 -8.09 12.75
N VAL A 209 -5.40 -7.87 12.12
CA VAL A 209 -5.22 -8.16 10.69
C VAL A 209 -4.88 -9.64 10.48
N ALA A 210 -5.50 -10.26 9.48
CA ALA A 210 -5.18 -11.62 9.09
C ALA A 210 -3.69 -11.76 8.70
N PRO A 211 -3.05 -12.90 8.96
CA PRO A 211 -1.63 -13.09 8.67
C PRO A 211 -1.24 -12.86 7.20
N ASP A 212 -2.16 -13.04 6.25
CA ASP A 212 -1.97 -12.74 4.82
C ASP A 212 -2.22 -11.27 4.46
N ARG A 213 -2.81 -10.51 5.41
CA ARG A 213 -3.12 -9.08 5.28
C ARG A 213 -4.08 -8.71 4.14
N TYR A 214 -4.98 -9.63 3.81
CA TYR A 214 -6.06 -9.37 2.86
C TYR A 214 -7.40 -9.15 3.55
N ALA A 215 -7.49 -9.38 4.86
CA ALA A 215 -8.70 -9.19 5.65
C ALA A 215 -8.38 -8.82 7.09
N PHE A 216 -9.37 -8.29 7.80
CA PHE A 216 -9.36 -8.15 9.25
C PHE A 216 -10.04 -9.36 9.90
N LEU A 217 -9.53 -9.77 11.06
CA LEU A 217 -10.14 -10.79 11.92
C LEU A 217 -11.15 -10.16 12.89
N ILE A 218 -11.84 -9.13 12.43
CA ILE A 218 -12.88 -8.40 13.15
C ILE A 218 -14.21 -8.84 12.59
N PRO A 219 -15.16 -9.34 13.41
CA PRO A 219 -16.46 -9.76 12.93
C PRO A 219 -17.26 -8.57 12.35
N ASP A 220 -17.99 -8.82 11.27
CA ASP A 220 -18.75 -7.74 10.59
C ASP A 220 -19.89 -7.22 11.45
N LYS A 221 -20.71 -8.11 12.03
CA LYS A 221 -21.90 -7.78 12.83
C LYS A 221 -22.02 -8.63 14.07
N LEU A 222 -22.82 -8.16 15.03
CA LEU A 222 -23.30 -9.00 16.12
C LEU A 222 -24.23 -10.07 15.52
N GLU A 223 -23.83 -11.34 15.60
CA GLU A 223 -24.76 -12.44 15.37
C GLU A 223 -25.76 -12.46 16.54
N GLN A 224 -27.07 -12.52 16.23
CA GLN A 224 -28.15 -12.34 17.20
C GLN A 224 -28.09 -13.25 18.44
N ASP A 225 -27.26 -14.30 18.42
CA ASP A 225 -27.14 -15.31 19.50
C ASP A 225 -25.79 -15.24 20.26
N ALA A 226 -24.90 -14.28 19.98
CA ALA A 226 -23.53 -14.25 20.54
C ALA A 226 -23.31 -13.07 21.51
N GLN A 227 -24.25 -12.80 22.42
CA GLN A 227 -23.95 -11.97 23.59
C GLN A 227 -23.20 -12.77 24.63
N ILE A 228 -21.88 -12.69 24.63
CA ILE A 228 -21.07 -13.10 25.78
C ILE A 228 -21.05 -11.89 26.73
N ASP A 229 -21.75 -12.01 27.83
CA ASP A 229 -21.80 -10.99 28.88
C ASP A 229 -20.38 -10.58 29.33
N GLY A 230 -20.04 -9.31 29.17
CA GLY A 230 -18.92 -8.65 29.86
C GLY A 230 -17.68 -8.31 29.03
N LEU A 231 -17.63 -8.59 27.71
CA LEU A 231 -16.59 -8.09 26.82
C LEU A 231 -17.19 -7.16 25.76
N GLU A 232 -16.79 -5.89 25.77
CA GLU A 232 -17.12 -4.94 24.71
C GLU A 232 -16.36 -5.36 23.42
N GLN A 233 -17.00 -6.19 22.61
CA GLN A 233 -16.46 -6.61 21.33
C GLN A 233 -16.71 -5.52 20.28
N ILE A 234 -15.66 -5.14 19.54
CA ILE A 234 -15.74 -4.18 18.43
C ILE A 234 -16.14 -4.95 17.16
N TYR A 235 -17.15 -4.44 16.46
CA TYR A 235 -17.59 -4.98 15.17
C TYR A 235 -17.12 -4.08 14.03
N PHE A 236 -16.84 -4.67 12.87
CA PHE A 236 -16.39 -3.88 11.72
C PHE A 236 -17.45 -2.88 11.23
N ASP A 237 -18.74 -3.24 11.34
CA ASP A 237 -19.83 -2.35 11.00
C ASP A 237 -19.89 -1.10 11.91
N ASP A 238 -19.52 -1.22 13.19
CA ASP A 238 -19.47 -0.06 14.10
C ASP A 238 -18.35 0.89 13.71
N ILE A 239 -17.18 0.33 13.35
CA ILE A 239 -16.05 1.11 12.82
C ILE A 239 -16.49 1.80 11.53
N ARG A 240 -17.08 1.04 10.59
CA ARG A 240 -17.57 1.57 9.31
C ARG A 240 -18.55 2.72 9.51
N ASN A 241 -19.53 2.59 10.39
CA ASN A 241 -20.53 3.62 10.64
C ASN A 241 -19.90 4.92 11.17
N ASN A 242 -18.97 4.82 12.14
CA ASN A 242 -18.27 5.98 12.66
C ASN A 242 -17.38 6.65 11.58
N VAL A 243 -16.65 5.86 10.79
CA VAL A 243 -15.87 6.37 9.65
C VAL A 243 -16.75 7.11 8.67
N MET A 244 -17.95 6.54 8.40
CA MET A 244 -18.95 7.11 7.52
C MET A 244 -19.43 8.48 7.95
N ASP A 245 -19.72 8.60 9.24
CA ASP A 245 -20.22 9.85 9.78
C ASP A 245 -19.14 10.93 9.70
N LYS A 246 -17.87 10.56 9.95
CA LYS A 246 -16.73 11.47 9.76
C LYS A 246 -16.49 11.83 8.29
N VAL A 247 -16.68 10.91 7.36
CA VAL A 247 -16.61 11.16 5.92
C VAL A 247 -17.71 12.13 5.47
N LYS A 248 -18.95 11.93 5.94
CA LYS A 248 -20.08 12.84 5.65
C LYS A 248 -19.83 14.22 6.24
N GLU A 249 -19.35 14.29 7.49
CA GLU A 249 -18.97 15.54 8.14
C GLU A 249 -17.94 16.32 7.33
N PHE A 250 -16.86 15.64 6.89
CA PHE A 250 -15.82 16.23 6.06
C PHE A 250 -16.33 16.69 4.69
N LEU A 251 -17.20 15.91 4.05
CA LEU A 251 -17.71 16.20 2.71
C LEU A 251 -18.93 17.16 2.73
N SER A 252 -19.50 17.47 3.89
CA SER A 252 -20.71 18.31 3.99
C SER A 252 -20.60 19.73 3.40
N PRO A 253 -19.40 20.38 3.36
CA PRO A 253 -19.23 21.67 2.70
C PRO A 253 -19.18 21.61 1.17
N TYR A 254 -19.05 20.42 0.60
CA TYR A 254 -18.88 20.16 -0.84
C TYR A 254 -20.14 19.50 -1.42
#